data_689a521c6d225397fca3a49a4cea7b55
#
_entry.id   689a521c6d225397fca3a49a4cea7b55
#
_cell.length_a   1.000
_cell.length_b   1.000
_cell.length_c   1.000
_cell.angle_alpha   90.00
_cell.angle_beta   90.00
_cell.angle_gamma   90.00
#
_symmetry.space_group_name_H-M   'P 1'
#
loop_
_entity.id
_entity.type
_entity.pdbx_description
1 polymer ?
#
loop_
_entity_poly.entity_id
_entity_poly.type
_entity_poly.pdbx_seq_one_letter_code
_entity_poly.pdbx_strand_id
1 'polypeptide(L)'
;MIQHHLERIQEHGYSGSLTTVKRYINSHKNLIPPKRQTVAPQGNRGRRYSSLAGQSYQMDWGFVNVDTGNDSSYKVACFAMICHHCGERYIEFFPNAKQENLFIGMLHAFKRMGVPEHVLTDNMKSVVIHRDYEGHPIWNHDYEVFMNTIGFKTKLCRPRHPFTKGTVERLVRFVKDNFLAGRVFGTITDLNYEAWKCCDNQNNRYHKAVDCIPHERHFIRCMKNVSMLKDTFDVRKYLCPIRSISFDGFVSYEGRRFGIPYSYVQHTCRVRREDFTLYIYDLELRKVLITHDVTWSRKDSFCKGQFADNQPEEMPSVPVKIGISQKEATPPKSAFAKFAFGGDLNE
;
A
#
# COMPACT_ATOMS: atom_id res chain seq x y z
N MET A 1 -12.13 -9.36 -15.43
CA MET A 1 -10.85 -9.65 -16.09
C MET A 1 -10.75 -8.95 -17.46
N ILE A 2 -11.52 -9.29 -18.49
CA ILE A 2 -11.40 -8.73 -19.84
C ILE A 2 -11.67 -7.21 -19.86
N GLN A 3 -12.60 -6.71 -19.07
CA GLN A 3 -12.87 -5.28 -18.92
C GLN A 3 -11.62 -4.51 -18.44
N HIS A 4 -10.87 -5.05 -17.51
CA HIS A 4 -9.60 -4.49 -17.06
C HIS A 4 -8.53 -4.44 -18.14
N HIS A 5 -8.46 -5.48 -18.98
CA HIS A 5 -7.54 -5.45 -20.12
C HIS A 5 -7.92 -4.36 -21.11
N LEU A 6 -9.22 -4.16 -21.36
CA LEU A 6 -9.69 -3.07 -22.22
C LEU A 6 -9.26 -1.71 -21.65
N GLU A 7 -9.53 -1.43 -20.39
CA GLU A 7 -9.16 -0.16 -19.74
C GLU A 7 -7.66 0.12 -19.87
N ARG A 8 -6.83 -0.92 -19.69
CA ARG A 8 -5.37 -0.77 -19.81
C ARG A 8 -4.89 -0.48 -21.23
N ILE A 9 -5.39 -1.19 -22.22
CA ILE A 9 -5.01 -0.90 -23.61
C ILE A 9 -5.56 0.44 -24.09
N GLN A 10 -6.67 0.93 -23.49
CA GLN A 10 -7.18 2.28 -23.72
C GLN A 10 -6.25 3.36 -23.16
N GLU A 11 -5.63 3.12 -21.99
CA GLU A 11 -4.56 3.99 -21.44
C GLU A 11 -3.38 4.14 -22.41
N HIS A 12 -3.19 3.14 -23.30
CA HIS A 12 -2.15 3.13 -24.33
C HIS A 12 -2.67 3.51 -25.73
N GLY A 13 -3.83 4.19 -25.80
CA GLY A 13 -4.36 4.74 -27.05
C GLY A 13 -5.28 3.81 -27.85
N TYR A 14 -5.68 2.66 -27.31
CA TYR A 14 -6.63 1.78 -27.99
C TYR A 14 -8.05 2.36 -27.93
N SER A 15 -8.67 2.58 -29.12
CA SER A 15 -10.03 3.11 -29.25
C SER A 15 -11.09 2.06 -29.64
N GLY A 16 -10.69 0.79 -29.73
CA GLY A 16 -11.57 -0.28 -30.16
C GLY A 16 -12.53 -0.80 -29.09
N SER A 17 -13.44 -1.70 -29.51
CA SER A 17 -14.50 -2.21 -28.64
C SER A 17 -14.05 -3.38 -27.74
N LEU A 18 -14.79 -3.60 -26.65
CA LEU A 18 -14.63 -4.77 -25.77
C LEU A 18 -14.80 -6.09 -26.53
N THR A 19 -15.66 -6.12 -27.54
CA THR A 19 -15.92 -7.32 -28.35
C THR A 19 -14.68 -7.69 -29.16
N THR A 20 -13.97 -6.72 -29.71
CA THR A 20 -12.71 -6.94 -30.44
C THR A 20 -11.65 -7.52 -29.51
N VAL A 21 -11.48 -6.97 -28.29
CA VAL A 21 -10.56 -7.48 -27.29
C VAL A 21 -10.92 -8.91 -26.88
N LYS A 22 -12.21 -9.21 -26.65
CA LYS A 22 -12.67 -10.56 -26.36
C LYS A 22 -12.33 -11.55 -27.47
N ARG A 23 -12.55 -11.16 -28.72
CA ARG A 23 -12.23 -12.00 -29.89
C ARG A 23 -10.74 -12.28 -29.97
N TYR A 24 -9.90 -11.25 -29.83
CA TYR A 24 -8.44 -11.38 -29.82
C TYR A 24 -7.96 -12.32 -28.71
N ILE A 25 -8.41 -12.10 -27.45
CA ILE A 25 -8.05 -12.97 -26.31
C ILE A 25 -8.48 -14.42 -26.58
N ASN A 26 -9.65 -14.65 -27.17
CA ASN A 26 -10.14 -15.99 -27.47
C ASN A 26 -9.33 -16.70 -28.56
N SER A 27 -8.85 -15.96 -29.57
CA SER A 27 -7.99 -16.53 -30.62
C SER A 27 -6.56 -16.80 -30.13
N HIS A 28 -6.12 -16.14 -29.05
CA HIS A 28 -4.77 -16.25 -28.50
C HIS A 28 -4.75 -16.89 -27.09
N LYS A 29 -5.65 -17.82 -26.83
CA LYS A 29 -5.76 -18.52 -25.53
C LYS A 29 -4.49 -19.24 -25.09
N ASN A 30 -3.68 -19.70 -26.05
CA ASN A 30 -2.38 -20.31 -25.81
C ASN A 30 -1.36 -19.37 -25.15
N LEU A 31 -1.53 -18.04 -25.27
CA LEU A 31 -0.67 -17.04 -24.64
C LEU A 31 -1.11 -16.72 -23.20
N ILE A 32 -2.28 -17.20 -22.79
CA ILE A 32 -2.82 -16.96 -21.44
C ILE A 32 -2.46 -18.16 -20.55
N PRO A 33 -1.79 -17.94 -19.41
CA PRO A 33 -1.50 -19.02 -18.48
C PRO A 33 -2.77 -19.79 -18.10
N PRO A 34 -2.74 -21.12 -18.02
CA PRO A 34 -3.90 -21.90 -17.63
C PRO A 34 -4.38 -21.47 -16.24
N LYS A 35 -5.70 -21.39 -16.06
CA LYS A 35 -6.29 -21.12 -14.75
C LYS A 35 -5.77 -22.17 -13.78
N ARG A 36 -5.28 -21.76 -12.61
CA ARG A 36 -4.94 -22.71 -11.54
C ARG A 36 -6.17 -23.58 -11.28
N GLN A 37 -6.00 -24.88 -11.40
CA GLN A 37 -7.02 -25.84 -11.03
C GLN A 37 -7.24 -25.70 -9.52
N THR A 38 -8.38 -25.18 -9.12
CA THR A 38 -8.84 -25.26 -7.74
C THR A 38 -9.40 -26.65 -7.54
N VAL A 39 -8.61 -27.52 -6.93
CA VAL A 39 -9.12 -28.80 -6.45
C VAL A 39 -10.17 -28.48 -5.39
N ALA A 40 -11.42 -28.81 -5.65
CA ALA A 40 -12.45 -28.71 -4.64
C ALA A 40 -12.08 -29.64 -3.48
N PRO A 41 -12.01 -29.16 -2.22
CA PRO A 41 -11.73 -30.04 -1.10
C PRO A 41 -12.84 -31.08 -1.02
N GLN A 42 -12.50 -32.35 -1.17
CA GLN A 42 -13.43 -33.43 -0.99
C GLN A 42 -13.94 -33.43 0.46
N GLY A 43 -15.25 -33.37 0.63
CA GLY A 43 -15.93 -33.67 1.89
C GLY A 43 -16.21 -32.49 2.83
N ASN A 44 -15.75 -31.30 2.57
CA ASN A 44 -15.99 -30.16 3.50
C ASN A 44 -16.84 -29.05 2.86
N ARG A 45 -18.17 -29.21 2.92
CA ARG A 45 -19.15 -28.18 2.53
C ARG A 45 -19.33 -27.17 3.66
N GLY A 46 -18.26 -26.43 4.01
CA GLY A 46 -18.31 -25.38 5.02
C GLY A 46 -19.24 -24.24 4.60
N ARG A 47 -20.03 -23.74 5.53
CA ARG A 47 -20.83 -22.53 5.33
C ARG A 47 -19.90 -21.34 5.13
N ARG A 48 -20.12 -20.54 4.09
CA ARG A 48 -19.35 -19.32 3.87
C ARG A 48 -19.52 -18.38 5.05
N TYR A 49 -18.40 -17.80 5.51
CA TYR A 49 -18.45 -16.76 6.53
C TYR A 49 -19.31 -15.59 6.03
N SER A 50 -20.22 -15.12 6.85
CA SER A 50 -21.03 -13.92 6.59
C SER A 50 -20.86 -12.95 7.75
N SER A 51 -20.94 -11.66 7.50
CA SER A 51 -20.88 -10.61 8.52
C SER A 51 -22.02 -9.62 8.30
N LEU A 52 -22.46 -9.00 9.39
CA LEU A 52 -23.38 -7.88 9.33
C LEU A 52 -22.69 -6.66 8.69
N ALA A 53 -23.50 -5.68 8.26
CA ALA A 53 -22.99 -4.46 7.66
C ALA A 53 -22.05 -3.72 8.64
N GLY A 54 -20.85 -3.38 8.19
CA GLY A 54 -19.83 -2.68 8.99
C GLY A 54 -19.18 -3.49 10.11
N GLN A 55 -19.63 -4.74 10.35
CA GLN A 55 -19.17 -5.52 11.50
C GLN A 55 -17.74 -6.02 11.36
N SER A 56 -17.34 -6.50 10.18
CA SER A 56 -16.05 -7.19 10.04
C SER A 56 -15.32 -6.80 8.76
N TYR A 57 -14.04 -6.44 8.90
CA TYR A 57 -13.11 -6.29 7.80
C TYR A 57 -12.10 -7.42 7.82
N GLN A 58 -11.62 -7.82 6.65
CA GLN A 58 -10.52 -8.77 6.51
C GLN A 58 -9.28 -8.01 6.08
N MET A 59 -8.15 -8.36 6.68
CA MET A 59 -6.85 -7.75 6.41
C MET A 59 -5.81 -8.81 6.08
N ASP A 60 -4.92 -8.48 5.15
CA ASP A 60 -3.78 -9.34 4.76
C ASP A 60 -2.60 -8.53 4.24
N TRP A 61 -1.41 -9.16 4.30
CA TRP A 61 -0.22 -8.74 3.60
C TRP A 61 0.03 -9.58 2.36
N GLY A 62 0.38 -8.92 1.26
CA GLY A 62 0.93 -9.56 0.06
C GLY A 62 2.32 -9.04 -0.21
N PHE A 63 3.27 -9.92 -0.55
CA PHE A 63 4.56 -9.48 -1.06
C PHE A 63 4.56 -9.54 -2.58
N VAL A 64 5.00 -8.47 -3.21
CA VAL A 64 4.99 -8.32 -4.67
C VAL A 64 6.30 -7.71 -5.15
N ASN A 65 6.71 -8.08 -6.35
CA ASN A 65 7.76 -7.41 -7.08
C ASN A 65 7.12 -6.42 -8.04
N VAL A 66 7.64 -5.21 -8.07
CA VAL A 66 7.18 -4.10 -8.91
C VAL A 66 8.26 -3.82 -9.94
N ASP A 67 7.87 -3.81 -11.21
CA ASP A 67 8.75 -3.53 -12.33
C ASP A 67 9.00 -2.02 -12.43
N THR A 68 10.26 -1.63 -12.68
CA THR A 68 10.68 -0.23 -12.87
C THR A 68 10.87 0.14 -14.34
N GLY A 69 10.69 -0.82 -15.26
CA GLY A 69 10.78 -0.61 -16.71
C GLY A 69 12.18 -0.70 -17.31
N ASN A 70 13.23 -0.88 -16.49
CA ASN A 70 14.63 -0.99 -16.94
C ASN A 70 15.22 -2.37 -16.60
N ASP A 71 14.46 -3.44 -16.84
CA ASP A 71 14.76 -4.82 -16.43
C ASP A 71 15.12 -4.96 -14.94
N SER A 72 14.70 -3.98 -14.13
CA SER A 72 14.88 -3.97 -12.69
C SER A 72 13.52 -4.00 -11.98
N SER A 73 13.51 -4.58 -10.79
CA SER A 73 12.33 -4.63 -9.95
C SER A 73 12.68 -4.42 -8.48
N TYR A 74 11.72 -3.94 -7.71
CA TYR A 74 11.86 -3.83 -6.26
C TYR A 74 10.71 -4.55 -5.56
N LYS A 75 11.00 -5.10 -4.38
CA LYS A 75 10.03 -5.83 -3.57
C LYS A 75 9.36 -4.89 -2.57
N VAL A 76 8.03 -4.95 -2.52
CA VAL A 76 7.22 -4.21 -1.55
C VAL A 76 6.20 -5.10 -0.86
N ALA A 77 5.73 -4.64 0.29
CA ALA A 77 4.62 -5.23 1.00
C ALA A 77 3.32 -4.50 0.62
N CYS A 78 2.34 -5.25 0.16
CA CYS A 78 0.99 -4.77 -0.13
C CYS A 78 0.11 -5.00 1.09
N PHE A 79 -0.32 -3.95 1.74
CA PHE A 79 -1.39 -3.98 2.73
C PHE A 79 -2.72 -4.02 2.00
N ALA A 80 -3.60 -4.95 2.36
CA ALA A 80 -4.92 -5.08 1.78
C ALA A 80 -5.97 -5.21 2.88
N MET A 81 -7.02 -4.40 2.83
CA MET A 81 -8.18 -4.49 3.70
C MET A 81 -9.46 -4.47 2.89
N ILE A 82 -10.46 -5.26 3.29
CA ILE A 82 -11.74 -5.34 2.61
C ILE A 82 -12.88 -5.53 3.61
N CYS A 83 -13.95 -4.75 3.45
CA CYS A 83 -15.19 -4.96 4.17
C CYS A 83 -15.83 -6.28 3.69
N HIS A 84 -16.06 -7.21 4.63
CA HIS A 84 -16.59 -8.52 4.27
C HIS A 84 -18.02 -8.46 3.76
N HIS A 85 -18.83 -7.51 4.24
CA HIS A 85 -20.25 -7.36 3.90
C HIS A 85 -20.47 -6.81 2.48
N CYS A 86 -19.82 -5.69 2.14
CA CYS A 86 -20.07 -4.96 0.89
C CYS A 86 -18.95 -5.08 -0.15
N GLY A 87 -17.73 -5.52 0.26
CA GLY A 87 -16.59 -5.60 -0.63
C GLY A 87 -15.84 -4.30 -0.85
N GLU A 88 -16.18 -3.22 -0.11
CA GLU A 88 -15.37 -2.00 -0.07
C GLU A 88 -13.95 -2.35 0.31
N ARG A 89 -12.97 -1.85 -0.44
CA ARG A 89 -11.56 -2.29 -0.33
C ARG A 89 -10.61 -1.12 -0.24
N TYR A 90 -9.48 -1.38 0.40
CA TYR A 90 -8.35 -0.49 0.53
C TYR A 90 -7.06 -1.26 0.27
N ILE A 91 -6.14 -0.66 -0.47
CA ILE A 91 -4.83 -1.21 -0.80
C ILE A 91 -3.81 -0.10 -0.62
N GLU A 92 -2.69 -0.41 0.01
CA GLU A 92 -1.53 0.49 0.15
C GLU A 92 -0.23 -0.32 0.15
N PHE A 93 0.82 0.23 -0.42
CA PHE A 93 2.12 -0.42 -0.52
C PHE A 93 3.12 0.23 0.42
N PHE A 94 3.93 -0.61 1.05
CA PHE A 94 4.96 -0.21 2.00
C PHE A 94 6.29 -0.88 1.67
N PRO A 95 7.44 -0.31 2.09
CA PRO A 95 8.75 -0.94 1.89
C PRO A 95 8.86 -2.32 2.56
N ASN A 96 8.10 -2.56 3.60
CA ASN A 96 8.09 -3.81 4.37
C ASN A 96 6.78 -3.98 5.16
N ALA A 97 6.55 -5.18 5.71
CA ALA A 97 5.39 -5.50 6.54
C ALA A 97 5.69 -5.43 8.06
N LYS A 98 6.52 -4.48 8.49
CA LYS A 98 6.78 -4.26 9.91
C LYS A 98 5.53 -3.70 10.61
N GLN A 99 5.49 -3.83 11.93
CA GLN A 99 4.34 -3.42 12.75
C GLN A 99 3.97 -1.93 12.58
N GLU A 100 4.95 -1.06 12.43
CA GLU A 100 4.76 0.36 12.12
C GLU A 100 3.90 0.56 10.87
N ASN A 101 4.27 -0.11 9.77
CA ASN A 101 3.55 -0.02 8.50
C ASN A 101 2.16 -0.68 8.58
N LEU A 102 2.02 -1.70 9.44
CA LEU A 102 0.71 -2.30 9.73
C LEU A 102 -0.22 -1.27 10.37
N PHE A 103 0.24 -0.54 11.39
CA PHE A 103 -0.56 0.47 12.06
C PHE A 103 -0.94 1.61 11.12
N ILE A 104 0.01 2.10 10.33
CA ILE A 104 -0.23 3.16 9.33
C ILE A 104 -1.27 2.71 8.30
N GLY A 105 -1.09 1.53 7.71
CA GLY A 105 -2.03 1.00 6.71
C GLY A 105 -3.44 0.77 7.28
N MET A 106 -3.54 0.28 8.53
CA MET A 106 -4.83 0.13 9.21
C MET A 106 -5.48 1.49 9.46
N LEU A 107 -4.74 2.49 9.93
CA LEU A 107 -5.28 3.84 10.18
C LEU A 107 -5.76 4.52 8.90
N HIS A 108 -4.99 4.41 7.81
CA HIS A 108 -5.41 4.94 6.52
C HIS A 108 -6.69 4.24 6.00
N ALA A 109 -6.76 2.92 6.12
CA ALA A 109 -7.97 2.17 5.78
C ALA A 109 -9.16 2.59 6.65
N PHE A 110 -8.98 2.73 7.97
CA PHE A 110 -10.04 3.15 8.89
C PHE A 110 -10.49 4.60 8.67
N LYS A 111 -9.58 5.50 8.29
CA LYS A 111 -9.94 6.87 7.91
C LYS A 111 -10.90 6.89 6.73
N ARG A 112 -10.72 5.95 5.80
CA ARG A 112 -11.54 5.85 4.58
C ARG A 112 -12.83 5.07 4.78
N MET A 113 -12.77 3.95 5.49
CA MET A 113 -13.86 2.96 5.59
C MET A 113 -14.57 2.96 6.95
N GLY A 114 -14.11 3.76 7.92
CA GLY A 114 -14.51 3.68 9.32
C GLY A 114 -13.88 2.49 10.05
N VAL A 115 -13.97 2.50 11.36
CA VAL A 115 -13.43 1.46 12.27
C VAL A 115 -14.51 0.40 12.49
N PRO A 116 -14.30 -0.86 12.07
CA PRO A 116 -15.27 -1.95 12.26
C PRO A 116 -15.25 -2.46 13.70
N GLU A 117 -16.25 -3.24 14.07
CA GLU A 117 -16.22 -3.97 15.35
C GLU A 117 -15.06 -4.99 15.39
N HIS A 118 -14.80 -5.67 14.27
CA HIS A 118 -13.80 -6.71 14.19
C HIS A 118 -12.90 -6.59 12.95
N VAL A 119 -11.61 -6.89 13.13
CA VAL A 119 -10.67 -7.12 12.03
C VAL A 119 -10.23 -8.57 12.06
N LEU A 120 -10.46 -9.30 10.96
CA LEU A 120 -10.02 -10.67 10.77
C LEU A 120 -8.65 -10.67 10.08
N THR A 121 -7.67 -11.32 10.70
CA THR A 121 -6.30 -11.43 10.18
C THR A 121 -5.67 -12.78 10.46
N ASP A 122 -4.52 -13.05 9.86
CA ASP A 122 -3.70 -14.23 10.17
C ASP A 122 -2.94 -14.08 11.49
N ASN A 123 -2.35 -15.21 11.94
CA ASN A 123 -1.49 -15.25 13.11
C ASN A 123 -0.09 -14.68 12.80
N MET A 124 -0.01 -13.43 12.36
CA MET A 124 1.28 -12.77 12.11
C MET A 124 1.91 -12.27 13.41
N LYS A 125 3.25 -12.33 13.52
CA LYS A 125 3.98 -11.95 14.74
C LYS A 125 3.81 -10.49 15.17
N SER A 126 3.48 -9.61 14.24
CA SER A 126 3.13 -8.20 14.53
C SER A 126 1.78 -8.05 15.22
N VAL A 127 0.94 -9.08 15.25
CA VAL A 127 -0.40 -9.10 15.84
C VAL A 127 -0.43 -10.01 17.06
N VAL A 128 0.03 -11.25 16.90
CA VAL A 128 -0.01 -12.27 17.96
C VAL A 128 1.35 -12.95 18.10
N ILE A 129 1.84 -13.11 19.32
CA ILE A 129 3.12 -13.76 19.61
C ILE A 129 2.96 -15.28 19.45
N HIS A 130 1.99 -15.85 20.16
CA HIS A 130 1.63 -17.26 20.12
C HIS A 130 0.20 -17.46 20.66
N ARG A 131 -0.23 -18.71 20.75
CA ARG A 131 -1.45 -19.09 21.47
C ARG A 131 -1.04 -19.85 22.71
N ASP A 132 -1.78 -19.64 23.81
CA ASP A 132 -1.63 -20.42 25.01
C ASP A 132 -2.14 -21.86 24.83
N TYR A 133 -2.05 -22.68 25.88
CA TYR A 133 -2.48 -24.08 25.86
C TYR A 133 -4.01 -24.25 25.72
N GLU A 134 -4.79 -23.22 26.03
CA GLU A 134 -6.25 -23.17 25.84
C GLU A 134 -6.63 -22.67 24.42
N GLY A 135 -5.63 -22.24 23.64
CA GLY A 135 -5.81 -21.71 22.29
C GLY A 135 -6.15 -20.22 22.22
N HIS A 136 -6.10 -19.50 23.36
CA HIS A 136 -6.30 -18.07 23.39
C HIS A 136 -5.06 -17.35 22.84
N PRO A 137 -5.24 -16.22 22.12
CA PRO A 137 -4.11 -15.46 21.59
C PRO A 137 -3.37 -14.70 22.70
N ILE A 138 -2.06 -14.82 22.71
CA ILE A 138 -1.17 -13.92 23.43
C ILE A 138 -0.77 -12.82 22.43
N TRP A 139 -1.36 -11.66 22.63
CA TRP A 139 -1.18 -10.54 21.72
C TRP A 139 0.23 -9.96 21.77
N ASN A 140 0.70 -9.42 20.66
CA ASN A 140 1.82 -8.50 20.69
C ASN A 140 1.38 -7.26 21.48
N HIS A 141 2.17 -6.85 22.47
CA HIS A 141 1.81 -5.77 23.39
C HIS A 141 1.46 -4.46 22.67
N ASP A 142 2.29 -4.02 21.73
CA ASP A 142 2.05 -2.77 21.02
C ASP A 142 0.80 -2.85 20.14
N TYR A 143 0.51 -4.04 19.58
CA TYR A 143 -0.72 -4.25 18.82
C TYR A 143 -1.96 -4.23 19.72
N GLU A 144 -1.87 -4.79 20.90
CA GLU A 144 -2.97 -4.77 21.87
C GLU A 144 -3.28 -3.35 22.32
N VAL A 145 -2.26 -2.56 22.63
CA VAL A 145 -2.40 -1.12 22.95
C VAL A 145 -3.02 -0.37 21.76
N PHE A 146 -2.56 -0.62 20.56
CA PHE A 146 -3.12 -0.03 19.34
C PHE A 146 -4.60 -0.40 19.16
N MET A 147 -4.94 -1.67 19.26
CA MET A 147 -6.30 -2.18 19.12
C MET A 147 -7.25 -1.52 20.14
N ASN A 148 -6.83 -1.39 21.39
CA ASN A 148 -7.60 -0.75 22.45
C ASN A 148 -7.73 0.77 22.23
N THR A 149 -6.65 1.44 21.78
CA THR A 149 -6.65 2.88 21.49
C THR A 149 -7.62 3.24 20.36
N ILE A 150 -7.66 2.41 19.32
CA ILE A 150 -8.54 2.63 18.16
C ILE A 150 -9.98 2.18 18.44
N GLY A 151 -10.15 1.14 19.27
CA GLY A 151 -11.46 0.65 19.71
C GLY A 151 -12.07 -0.41 18.81
N PHE A 152 -11.26 -1.30 18.24
CA PHE A 152 -11.74 -2.48 17.50
C PHE A 152 -11.27 -3.78 18.19
N LYS A 153 -11.83 -4.92 17.77
CA LYS A 153 -11.42 -6.25 18.22
C LYS A 153 -10.77 -7.02 17.07
N THR A 154 -9.81 -7.87 17.37
CA THR A 154 -9.19 -8.73 16.35
C THR A 154 -9.68 -10.17 16.47
N LYS A 155 -10.06 -10.74 15.34
CA LYS A 155 -10.32 -12.17 15.18
C LYS A 155 -9.18 -12.80 14.40
N LEU A 156 -8.59 -13.85 14.94
CA LEU A 156 -7.54 -14.61 14.25
C LEU A 156 -8.16 -15.74 13.45
N CYS A 157 -7.64 -15.95 12.25
CA CYS A 157 -7.97 -17.14 11.46
C CYS A 157 -7.63 -18.41 12.24
N ARG A 158 -8.52 -19.40 12.18
CA ARG A 158 -8.22 -20.73 12.73
C ARG A 158 -7.09 -21.36 11.90
N PRO A 159 -6.05 -21.90 12.56
CA PRO A 159 -5.00 -22.62 11.84
C PRO A 159 -5.60 -23.71 10.94
N ARG A 160 -5.10 -23.85 9.72
CA ARG A 160 -5.53 -24.85 8.71
C ARG A 160 -6.99 -24.77 8.25
N HIS A 161 -7.69 -23.63 8.46
CA HIS A 161 -9.03 -23.36 7.91
C HIS A 161 -8.99 -22.24 6.86
N PRO A 162 -8.67 -22.53 5.59
CA PRO A 162 -8.46 -21.53 4.54
C PRO A 162 -9.72 -20.79 4.11
N PHE A 163 -10.91 -21.23 4.55
CA PHE A 163 -12.18 -20.68 4.04
C PHE A 163 -12.61 -19.33 4.67
N THR A 164 -12.00 -18.92 5.77
CA THR A 164 -12.41 -17.71 6.51
C THR A 164 -11.85 -16.43 5.89
N LYS A 165 -10.71 -16.49 5.20
CA LYS A 165 -9.96 -15.32 4.68
C LYS A 165 -10.02 -15.16 3.15
N GLY A 166 -10.77 -16.00 2.46
CA GLY A 166 -10.79 -16.07 0.99
C GLY A 166 -11.17 -14.77 0.27
N THR A 167 -11.72 -13.77 0.97
CA THR A 167 -12.10 -12.48 0.35
C THR A 167 -10.88 -11.58 0.20
N VAL A 168 -10.08 -11.40 1.25
CA VAL A 168 -8.86 -10.56 1.18
C VAL A 168 -7.76 -11.26 0.38
N GLU A 169 -7.64 -12.59 0.44
CA GLU A 169 -6.70 -13.34 -0.40
C GLU A 169 -6.99 -13.14 -1.91
N ARG A 170 -8.29 -13.08 -2.28
CA ARG A 170 -8.68 -12.74 -3.66
C ARG A 170 -8.31 -11.30 -4.00
N LEU A 171 -8.39 -10.35 -3.05
CA LEU A 171 -7.95 -8.98 -3.25
C LEU A 171 -6.43 -8.92 -3.48
N VAL A 172 -5.62 -9.60 -2.66
CA VAL A 172 -4.16 -9.69 -2.85
C VAL A 172 -3.82 -10.33 -4.20
N ARG A 173 -4.54 -11.38 -4.58
CA ARG A 173 -4.38 -12.00 -5.91
C ARG A 173 -4.75 -11.03 -7.04
N PHE A 174 -5.83 -10.29 -6.90
CA PHE A 174 -6.22 -9.25 -7.86
C PHE A 174 -5.11 -8.21 -8.04
N VAL A 175 -4.45 -7.78 -6.95
CA VAL A 175 -3.30 -6.87 -7.03
C VAL A 175 -2.19 -7.47 -7.89
N LYS A 176 -1.82 -8.73 -7.65
CA LYS A 176 -0.74 -9.40 -8.39
C LYS A 176 -1.08 -9.64 -9.86
N ASP A 177 -2.25 -10.17 -10.12
CA ASP A 177 -2.62 -10.71 -11.43
C ASP A 177 -3.27 -9.67 -12.34
N ASN A 178 -3.76 -8.55 -11.77
CA ASN A 178 -4.49 -7.54 -12.55
C ASN A 178 -3.93 -6.12 -12.35
N PHE A 179 -3.73 -5.67 -11.11
CA PHE A 179 -3.27 -4.31 -10.89
C PHE A 179 -1.82 -4.11 -11.33
N LEU A 180 -0.91 -4.98 -10.94
CA LEU A 180 0.52 -4.86 -11.28
C LEU A 180 0.87 -5.42 -12.66
N ALA A 181 0.08 -6.34 -13.19
CA ALA A 181 0.40 -7.01 -14.45
C ALA A 181 0.65 -6.02 -15.59
N GLY A 182 1.87 -6.00 -16.17
CA GLY A 182 2.30 -5.13 -17.26
C GLY A 182 2.34 -3.63 -16.92
N ARG A 183 2.37 -3.25 -15.65
CA ARG A 183 2.58 -1.88 -15.20
C ARG A 183 3.98 -1.71 -14.64
N VAL A 184 4.49 -0.50 -14.83
CA VAL A 184 5.79 -0.06 -14.39
C VAL A 184 5.59 1.10 -13.42
N PHE A 185 6.27 1.04 -12.27
CA PHE A 185 6.20 2.10 -11.27
C PHE A 185 7.61 2.43 -10.81
N GLY A 186 8.00 3.65 -11.03
CA GLY A 186 9.28 4.13 -10.59
C GLY A 186 9.38 4.27 -9.06
N THR A 187 8.29 4.62 -8.35
CA THR A 187 8.26 4.86 -6.90
C THR A 187 7.12 4.15 -6.19
N ILE A 188 7.26 3.95 -4.87
CA ILE A 188 6.14 3.52 -4.02
C ILE A 188 5.03 4.57 -4.00
N THR A 189 5.36 5.85 -4.13
CA THR A 189 4.38 6.95 -4.17
C THR A 189 3.51 6.86 -5.42
N ASP A 190 4.11 6.70 -6.60
CA ASP A 190 3.36 6.51 -7.85
C ASP A 190 2.51 5.24 -7.80
N LEU A 191 3.09 4.17 -7.24
CA LEU A 191 2.40 2.90 -7.04
C LEU A 191 1.16 3.07 -6.15
N ASN A 192 1.28 3.79 -5.03
CA ASN A 192 0.17 4.04 -4.12
C ASN A 192 -0.90 4.93 -4.74
N TYR A 193 -0.51 5.98 -5.45
CA TYR A 193 -1.46 6.84 -6.16
C TYR A 193 -2.35 6.05 -7.13
N GLU A 194 -1.73 5.21 -7.96
CA GLU A 194 -2.48 4.37 -8.90
C GLU A 194 -3.26 3.25 -8.21
N ALA A 195 -2.78 2.73 -7.07
CA ALA A 195 -3.52 1.76 -6.26
C ALA A 195 -4.80 2.35 -5.68
N TRP A 196 -4.76 3.59 -5.19
CA TRP A 196 -5.94 4.28 -4.67
C TRP A 196 -6.96 4.57 -5.77
N LYS A 197 -6.51 5.03 -6.94
CA LYS A 197 -7.41 5.17 -8.12
C LYS A 197 -8.04 3.82 -8.50
N CYS A 198 -7.24 2.74 -8.48
CA CYS A 198 -7.75 1.41 -8.75
C CYS A 198 -8.79 0.99 -7.70
N CYS A 199 -8.56 1.26 -6.43
CA CYS A 199 -9.53 1.03 -5.36
C CYS A 199 -10.83 1.79 -5.63
N ASP A 200 -10.75 3.09 -5.95
CA ASP A 200 -11.90 3.93 -6.24
C ASP A 200 -12.71 3.38 -7.41
N ASN A 201 -12.03 3.06 -8.52
CA ASN A 201 -12.68 2.48 -9.68
C ASN A 201 -13.35 1.14 -9.38
N GLN A 202 -12.74 0.30 -8.54
CA GLN A 202 -13.32 -0.98 -8.15
C GLN A 202 -14.47 -0.81 -7.15
N ASN A 203 -14.37 0.13 -6.22
CA ASN A 203 -15.39 0.38 -5.22
C ASN A 203 -16.65 1.02 -5.84
N ASN A 204 -16.49 1.80 -6.91
CA ASN A 204 -17.59 2.43 -7.65
C ASN A 204 -18.17 1.57 -8.79
N ARG A 205 -17.74 0.31 -8.91
CA ARG A 205 -18.22 -0.63 -9.92
C ARG A 205 -19.10 -1.70 -9.31
N TYR A 206 -20.16 -2.12 -10.03
CA TYR A 206 -20.96 -3.27 -9.64
C TYR A 206 -20.15 -4.57 -9.61
N HIS A 207 -20.23 -5.30 -8.51
CA HIS A 207 -19.59 -6.60 -8.31
C HIS A 207 -20.60 -7.71 -8.10
N LYS A 208 -20.72 -8.61 -9.08
CA LYS A 208 -21.63 -9.77 -9.02
C LYS A 208 -21.43 -10.64 -7.77
N ALA A 209 -20.22 -10.74 -7.23
CA ALA A 209 -19.93 -11.59 -6.08
C ALA A 209 -20.59 -11.12 -4.77
N VAL A 210 -20.82 -9.82 -4.65
CA VAL A 210 -21.50 -9.18 -3.50
C VAL A 210 -22.85 -8.57 -3.89
N ASP A 211 -23.20 -8.64 -5.18
CA ASP A 211 -24.45 -8.13 -5.76
C ASP A 211 -24.70 -6.66 -5.42
N CYS A 212 -23.68 -5.83 -5.56
CA CYS A 212 -23.78 -4.40 -5.30
C CYS A 212 -22.61 -3.60 -5.90
N ILE A 213 -22.74 -2.28 -5.86
CA ILE A 213 -21.64 -1.32 -5.93
C ILE A 213 -21.11 -1.17 -4.49
N PRO A 214 -19.85 -1.59 -4.20
CA PRO A 214 -19.31 -1.60 -2.85
C PRO A 214 -19.42 -0.26 -2.13
N HIS A 215 -19.03 0.83 -2.79
CA HIS A 215 -19.04 2.18 -2.20
C HIS A 215 -20.44 2.64 -1.78
N GLU A 216 -21.44 2.47 -2.63
CA GLU A 216 -22.82 2.82 -2.32
C GLU A 216 -23.36 2.01 -1.13
N ARG A 217 -23.17 0.68 -1.17
CA ARG A 217 -23.58 -0.20 -0.08
C ARG A 217 -22.85 0.10 1.23
N HIS A 218 -21.55 0.42 1.13
CA HIS A 218 -20.75 0.80 2.29
C HIS A 218 -21.30 2.06 2.95
N PHE A 219 -21.53 3.10 2.16
CA PHE A 219 -22.05 4.38 2.64
C PHE A 219 -23.46 4.23 3.25
N ILE A 220 -24.38 3.53 2.57
CA ILE A 220 -25.78 3.43 3.00
C ILE A 220 -25.94 2.52 4.22
N ARG A 221 -25.19 1.41 4.31
CA ARG A 221 -25.39 0.37 5.32
C ARG A 221 -24.27 0.23 6.33
N CYS A 222 -23.00 0.17 5.85
CA CYS A 222 -21.89 -0.15 6.74
C CYS A 222 -21.49 1.03 7.62
N MET A 223 -21.50 2.26 7.08
CA MET A 223 -21.12 3.47 7.83
C MET A 223 -22.01 3.75 9.05
N LYS A 224 -23.21 3.19 9.10
CA LYS A 224 -24.11 3.28 10.27
C LYS A 224 -23.63 2.45 11.47
N ASN A 225 -22.80 1.45 11.22
CA ASN A 225 -22.38 0.45 12.22
C ASN A 225 -20.88 0.47 12.48
N VAL A 226 -20.12 1.37 11.86
CA VAL A 226 -18.71 1.59 12.12
C VAL A 226 -18.50 2.85 12.95
N SER A 227 -17.44 2.90 13.71
CA SER A 227 -17.04 4.12 14.43
C SER A 227 -16.15 4.98 13.52
N MET A 228 -16.28 6.29 13.62
CA MET A 228 -15.32 7.18 12.94
C MET A 228 -13.99 7.20 13.68
N LEU A 229 -12.90 7.12 12.90
CA LEU A 229 -11.57 7.24 13.47
C LEU A 229 -11.40 8.64 14.11
N LYS A 230 -11.11 8.67 15.41
CA LYS A 230 -10.91 9.92 16.15
C LYS A 230 -9.51 10.47 15.86
N ASP A 231 -9.40 11.74 15.56
CA ASP A 231 -8.11 12.42 15.38
C ASP A 231 -7.57 12.89 16.74
N THR A 232 -7.09 11.94 17.54
CA THR A 232 -6.48 12.19 18.84
C THR A 232 -4.95 12.16 18.74
N PHE A 233 -4.28 12.75 19.74
CA PHE A 233 -2.83 12.68 19.83
C PHE A 233 -2.32 11.23 19.84
N ASP A 234 -2.98 10.32 20.54
CA ASP A 234 -2.60 8.92 20.59
C ASP A 234 -2.72 8.22 19.24
N VAL A 235 -3.71 8.57 18.43
CA VAL A 235 -3.83 8.07 17.05
C VAL A 235 -2.73 8.66 16.16
N ARG A 236 -2.44 9.96 16.27
CA ARG A 236 -1.38 10.62 15.48
C ARG A 236 0.00 10.02 15.74
N LYS A 237 0.28 9.55 16.96
CA LYS A 237 1.54 8.87 17.30
C LYS A 237 1.85 7.68 16.40
N TYR A 238 0.84 6.90 16.03
CA TYR A 238 1.02 5.74 15.15
C TYR A 238 1.30 6.13 13.69
N LEU A 239 0.83 7.31 13.27
CA LEU A 239 1.14 7.85 11.94
C LEU A 239 2.52 8.51 11.87
N CYS A 240 3.13 8.79 13.02
CA CYS A 240 4.41 9.48 13.15
C CYS A 240 5.36 8.64 14.01
N PRO A 241 5.95 7.57 13.46
CA PRO A 241 6.85 6.69 14.21
C PRO A 241 8.09 7.42 14.73
N ILE A 242 8.61 6.93 15.86
CA ILE A 242 9.82 7.47 16.47
C ILE A 242 11.05 6.99 15.71
N ARG A 243 12.05 7.88 15.60
CA ARG A 243 13.39 7.60 15.07
C ARG A 243 14.44 8.15 16.01
N SER A 244 15.54 7.41 16.15
CA SER A 244 16.72 7.91 16.84
C SER A 244 17.50 8.86 15.95
N ILE A 245 18.07 9.87 16.57
CA ILE A 245 18.97 10.83 15.94
C ILE A 245 20.40 10.35 16.17
N SER A 246 21.18 10.28 15.09
CA SER A 246 22.58 9.92 15.18
C SER A 246 23.42 11.06 15.79
N PHE A 247 24.65 10.77 16.20
CA PHE A 247 25.56 11.74 16.83
C PHE A 247 25.88 12.92 15.90
N ASP A 248 25.81 12.72 14.58
CA ASP A 248 26.04 13.72 13.54
C ASP A 248 24.75 14.44 13.09
N GLY A 249 23.68 14.33 13.89
CA GLY A 249 22.44 15.07 13.68
C GLY A 249 21.56 14.58 12.53
N PHE A 250 21.59 13.28 12.21
CA PHE A 250 20.72 12.71 11.19
C PHE A 250 19.71 11.72 11.75
N VAL A 251 18.57 11.67 11.07
CA VAL A 251 17.58 10.61 11.22
C VAL A 251 17.56 9.73 9.97
N SER A 252 17.46 8.42 10.14
CA SER A 252 17.36 7.47 9.03
C SER A 252 15.90 7.21 8.68
N TYR A 253 15.57 7.37 7.39
CA TYR A 253 14.25 7.08 6.85
C TYR A 253 14.38 6.47 5.45
N GLU A 254 13.75 5.32 5.20
CA GLU A 254 13.77 4.59 3.92
C GLU A 254 15.19 4.44 3.29
N GLY A 255 16.19 4.19 4.13
CA GLY A 255 17.57 3.95 3.68
C GLY A 255 18.36 5.22 3.30
N ARG A 256 17.84 6.39 3.63
CA ARG A 256 18.49 7.69 3.46
C ARG A 256 18.58 8.41 4.81
N ARG A 257 19.52 9.33 4.97
CA ARG A 257 19.71 10.14 6.17
C ARG A 257 19.26 11.58 5.91
N PHE A 258 18.54 12.15 6.90
CA PHE A 258 17.97 13.50 6.85
C PHE A 258 18.42 14.28 8.07
N GLY A 259 19.00 15.45 7.85
CA GLY A 259 19.56 16.30 8.90
C GLY A 259 18.50 16.96 9.77
N ILE A 260 18.83 17.16 11.04
CA ILE A 260 17.99 17.84 12.02
C ILE A 260 18.75 19.06 12.55
N PRO A 261 18.07 20.20 12.79
CA PRO A 261 18.72 21.38 13.33
C PRO A 261 19.38 21.11 14.69
N TYR A 262 20.60 21.59 14.90
CA TYR A 262 21.37 21.43 16.14
C TYR A 262 20.63 21.98 17.37
N SER A 263 19.76 22.96 17.20
CA SER A 263 18.92 23.51 18.26
C SER A 263 17.95 22.50 18.88
N TYR A 264 17.73 21.35 18.23
CA TYR A 264 16.93 20.27 18.79
C TYR A 264 17.80 19.30 19.56
N VAL A 265 17.71 19.34 20.88
CA VAL A 265 18.63 18.63 21.82
C VAL A 265 18.18 17.23 22.23
N GLN A 266 17.03 16.76 21.74
CA GLN A 266 16.55 15.42 22.07
C GLN A 266 17.24 14.35 21.20
N HIS A 267 17.34 13.12 21.74
CA HIS A 267 17.96 11.99 21.03
C HIS A 267 17.01 11.27 20.05
N THR A 268 15.73 11.61 20.07
CA THR A 268 14.71 11.00 19.23
C THR A 268 13.74 12.05 18.71
N CYS A 269 13.18 11.77 17.56
CA CYS A 269 12.17 12.61 16.92
C CYS A 269 11.08 11.72 16.31
N ARG A 270 10.01 12.33 15.80
CA ARG A 270 8.98 11.63 15.05
C ARG A 270 9.05 12.02 13.58
N VAL A 271 8.75 11.06 12.71
CA VAL A 271 8.82 11.28 11.27
C VAL A 271 7.51 10.88 10.62
N ARG A 272 7.09 11.64 9.61
CA ARG A 272 5.95 11.30 8.75
C ARG A 272 6.25 11.70 7.32
N ARG A 273 6.06 10.78 6.41
CA ARG A 273 6.13 11.09 4.99
C ARG A 273 4.74 11.37 4.46
N GLU A 274 4.61 12.46 3.72
CA GLU A 274 3.46 12.78 2.88
C GLU A 274 3.98 13.03 1.47
N ASP A 275 3.58 12.19 0.54
CA ASP A 275 4.04 12.18 -0.85
C ASP A 275 5.58 12.24 -0.97
N PHE A 276 6.13 13.35 -1.43
CA PHE A 276 7.56 13.58 -1.61
C PHE A 276 8.20 14.38 -0.48
N THR A 277 7.48 14.65 0.61
CA THR A 277 7.98 15.43 1.73
C THR A 277 8.05 14.60 3.00
N LEU A 278 9.22 14.58 3.63
CA LEU A 278 9.43 14.04 4.97
C LEU A 278 9.31 15.17 5.99
N TYR A 279 8.33 15.05 6.85
CA TYR A 279 8.15 15.93 8.01
C TYR A 279 8.84 15.31 9.21
N ILE A 280 9.67 16.06 9.89
CA ILE A 280 10.32 15.69 11.15
C ILE A 280 9.73 16.54 12.26
N TYR A 281 9.15 15.89 13.27
CA TYR A 281 8.45 16.52 14.38
C TYR A 281 9.24 16.31 15.68
N ASP A 282 8.95 17.16 16.66
CA ASP A 282 9.26 16.87 18.05
C ASP A 282 8.48 15.65 18.57
N LEU A 283 8.87 15.12 19.74
CA LEU A 283 8.25 13.92 20.31
C LEU A 283 6.76 14.09 20.60
N GLU A 284 6.35 15.29 20.93
CA GLU A 284 4.98 15.63 21.31
C GLU A 284 4.09 16.04 20.11
N LEU A 285 4.62 15.98 18.89
CA LEU A 285 3.93 16.39 17.65
C LEU A 285 3.39 17.83 17.70
N ARG A 286 4.01 18.71 18.50
CA ARG A 286 3.61 20.11 18.64
C ARG A 286 4.23 20.99 17.59
N LYS A 287 5.43 20.62 17.11
CA LYS A 287 6.23 21.42 16.19
C LYS A 287 6.83 20.57 15.09
N VAL A 288 6.74 21.04 13.85
CA VAL A 288 7.59 20.55 12.76
C VAL A 288 8.97 21.16 12.96
N LEU A 289 9.97 20.32 13.16
CA LEU A 289 11.36 20.74 13.34
C LEU A 289 11.95 21.15 11.99
N ILE A 290 11.72 20.33 10.98
CA ILE A 290 12.18 20.54 9.62
C ILE A 290 11.38 19.67 8.64
N THR A 291 11.41 20.07 7.37
CA THR A 291 10.92 19.26 6.26
C THR A 291 12.05 19.02 5.26
N HIS A 292 12.03 17.85 4.62
CA HIS A 292 12.97 17.49 3.57
C HIS A 292 12.25 16.92 2.37
N ASP A 293 12.78 17.14 1.18
CA ASP A 293 12.31 16.49 -0.02
C ASP A 293 12.84 15.06 -0.09
N VAL A 294 11.94 14.09 -0.23
CA VAL A 294 12.28 12.69 -0.43
C VAL A 294 12.46 12.46 -1.93
N THR A 295 13.69 12.65 -2.38
CA THR A 295 14.09 12.43 -3.77
C THR A 295 14.66 11.03 -3.96
N TRP A 296 14.92 10.63 -5.21
CA TRP A 296 15.61 9.39 -5.58
C TRP A 296 17.08 9.30 -5.15
N SER A 297 17.66 10.42 -4.75
CA SER A 297 19.03 10.46 -4.30
C SER A 297 19.19 9.65 -3.01
N ARG A 298 20.21 8.80 -2.94
CA ARG A 298 20.64 8.12 -1.72
C ARG A 298 21.62 8.95 -0.88
N LYS A 299 21.98 10.17 -1.35
CA LYS A 299 22.86 11.07 -0.61
C LYS A 299 22.13 11.61 0.62
N ASP A 300 22.90 11.92 1.66
CA ASP A 300 22.40 12.56 2.85
C ASP A 300 21.73 13.92 2.50
N SER A 301 20.64 14.23 3.17
CA SER A 301 19.95 15.50 3.04
C SER A 301 20.27 16.37 4.25
N PHE A 302 21.11 17.37 4.07
CA PHE A 302 21.48 18.31 5.13
C PHE A 302 20.42 19.37 5.33
N CYS A 303 20.40 19.99 6.50
CA CYS A 303 19.54 21.12 6.79
C CYS A 303 20.33 22.33 7.29
N LYS A 304 19.75 23.51 7.15
CA LYS A 304 20.33 24.74 7.70
C LYS A 304 20.36 24.65 9.23
N GLY A 305 21.50 25.00 9.84
CA GLY A 305 21.68 24.94 11.29
C GLY A 305 21.78 23.52 11.87
N GLN A 306 22.19 22.53 11.07
CA GLN A 306 22.40 21.15 11.54
C GLN A 306 23.60 21.05 12.50
N PHE A 307 24.63 21.86 12.30
CA PHE A 307 25.86 21.84 13.10
C PHE A 307 25.96 23.08 13.98
N ALA A 308 26.72 22.98 15.07
CA ALA A 308 27.01 24.14 15.92
C ALA A 308 27.83 25.19 15.15
N ASP A 309 27.55 26.48 15.38
CA ASP A 309 28.17 27.60 14.68
C ASP A 309 29.72 27.68 14.80
N ASN A 310 30.32 26.83 15.61
CA ASN A 310 31.77 26.79 15.86
C ASN A 310 32.54 25.82 14.95
N GLN A 311 31.90 25.16 14.00
CA GLN A 311 32.62 24.42 12.97
C GLN A 311 32.87 25.33 11.78
N PRO A 312 34.12 25.46 11.28
CA PRO A 312 34.39 26.24 10.08
C PRO A 312 33.55 25.69 8.92
N GLU A 313 32.94 26.57 8.17
CA GLU A 313 32.19 26.28 6.94
C GLU A 313 33.13 25.76 5.83
N GLU A 314 33.77 24.66 6.06
CA GLU A 314 34.35 23.88 4.97
C GLU A 314 33.34 22.82 4.51
N MET A 315 32.27 23.29 3.92
CA MET A 315 31.58 22.47 2.95
C MET A 315 32.50 22.30 1.74
N PRO A 316 32.89 21.07 1.39
CA PRO A 316 33.57 20.88 0.11
C PRO A 316 32.63 21.42 -0.96
N SER A 317 33.04 22.51 -1.59
CA SER A 317 32.38 23.04 -2.78
C SER A 317 32.56 22.02 -3.90
N VAL A 318 31.70 21.03 -3.93
CA VAL A 318 31.54 20.22 -5.15
C VAL A 318 30.90 21.18 -6.13
N PRO A 319 31.61 21.59 -7.18
CA PRO A 319 31.01 22.41 -8.21
C PRO A 319 29.84 21.61 -8.77
N VAL A 320 28.63 22.04 -8.49
CA VAL A 320 27.46 21.57 -9.20
C VAL A 320 27.67 22.04 -10.64
N LYS A 321 28.27 21.21 -11.46
CA LYS A 321 28.09 21.32 -12.89
C LYS A 321 26.62 21.08 -13.14
N ILE A 322 25.86 22.15 -13.13
CA ILE A 322 24.54 22.19 -13.74
C ILE A 322 24.79 22.03 -15.23
N GLY A 323 25.04 20.82 -15.66
CA GLY A 323 24.83 20.41 -17.02
C GLY A 323 23.34 20.39 -17.24
N ILE A 324 22.75 21.51 -17.59
CA ILE A 324 21.45 21.55 -18.24
C ILE A 324 21.66 20.91 -19.61
N SER A 325 21.73 19.59 -19.64
CA SER A 325 21.38 18.84 -20.82
C SER A 325 19.85 18.79 -20.81
N GLN A 326 19.25 19.74 -21.49
CA GLN A 326 17.90 19.57 -22.04
C GLN A 326 17.97 18.43 -23.07
N LYS A 327 18.05 17.21 -22.59
CA LYS A 327 17.49 16.07 -23.30
C LYS A 327 16.04 16.04 -22.84
N GLU A 328 15.16 16.49 -23.74
CA GLU A 328 13.75 16.16 -23.69
C GLU A 328 13.66 14.69 -23.31
N ALA A 329 13.07 14.43 -22.14
CA ALA A 329 12.77 13.07 -21.69
C ALA A 329 11.70 12.55 -22.64
N THR A 330 12.12 11.88 -23.70
CA THR A 330 11.21 11.01 -24.44
C THR A 330 10.61 10.04 -23.44
N PRO A 331 9.28 9.93 -23.36
CA PRO A 331 8.65 8.97 -22.45
C PRO A 331 9.22 7.58 -22.76
N PRO A 332 9.48 6.75 -21.76
CA PRO A 332 10.06 5.43 -21.95
C PRO A 332 9.18 4.67 -22.94
N LYS A 333 9.78 4.22 -24.04
CA LYS A 333 9.09 3.37 -25.01
C LYS A 333 8.56 2.18 -24.25
N SER A 334 7.24 2.02 -24.20
CA SER A 334 6.60 0.89 -23.53
C SER A 334 7.16 -0.41 -24.10
N ALA A 335 7.17 -1.49 -23.31
CA ALA A 335 7.56 -2.82 -23.77
C ALA A 335 6.79 -3.28 -25.01
N PHE A 336 5.67 -2.63 -25.32
CA PHE A 336 4.85 -2.83 -26.52
C PHE A 336 5.37 -2.09 -27.77
N ALA A 337 6.32 -1.17 -27.65
CA ALA A 337 6.91 -0.52 -28.85
C ALA A 337 7.70 -1.49 -29.74
N LYS A 338 8.04 -2.69 -29.23
CA LYS A 338 8.60 -3.78 -30.04
C LYS A 338 7.56 -4.57 -30.85
N PHE A 339 6.28 -4.31 -30.65
CA PHE A 339 5.16 -4.85 -31.44
C PHE A 339 4.54 -3.80 -32.37
N ALA A 340 5.35 -2.90 -32.92
CA ALA A 340 4.92 -2.13 -34.06
C ALA A 340 4.67 -3.10 -35.22
N PHE A 341 3.41 -3.20 -35.62
CA PHE A 341 3.03 -3.93 -36.83
C PHE A 341 3.70 -3.23 -38.01
N GLY A 342 4.85 -3.75 -38.42
CA GLY A 342 5.40 -3.48 -39.74
C GLY A 342 4.53 -4.18 -40.76
N GLY A 343 3.64 -3.47 -41.33
CA GLY A 343 2.92 -3.84 -42.53
C GLY A 343 2.99 -2.64 -43.47
N ASP A 344 3.99 -2.62 -44.33
CA ASP A 344 4.00 -1.75 -45.48
C ASP A 344 2.75 -2.05 -46.32
N LEU A 345 1.83 -1.10 -46.37
CA LEU A 345 0.81 -1.03 -47.40
C LEU A 345 1.35 -0.09 -48.48
N ASN A 346 2.11 -0.66 -49.41
CA ASN A 346 2.26 -0.18 -50.77
C ASN A 346 2.28 -1.41 -51.67
N GLU A 347 1.13 -1.70 -52.20
CA GLU A 347 0.72 -2.03 -53.59
C GLU A 347 -0.73 -2.45 -53.57
#